data_afef021fcc03df7b601f617bc7b32dca
#
_entry.id   afef021fcc03df7b601f617bc7b32dca
#
_cell.length_a   1.000
_cell.length_b   1.000
_cell.length_c   1.000
_cell.angle_alpha   90.00
_cell.angle_beta   90.00
_cell.angle_gamma   90.00
#
_symmetry.space_group_name_H-M   'P 1'
#
loop_
_entity.id
_entity.type
_entity.pdbx_description
1 polymer ?
#
loop_
_entity_poly.entity_id
_entity_poly.type
_entity_poly.pdbx_seq_one_letter_code
_entity_poly.pdbx_strand_id
1 'polypeptide(L)'
;QKFQTERRYVNTFLKLLFYNHALRRFDKSKAERANDNLLILWADEAQRFMTASEDGMSDYNCVDVIREAGATIVAAAQSTTSLIPPLGNDKSKVLTLNLRNRMIFRSADEAYAVQAADFLGKKLVMKRSCGSSAGRRNVNYSETEEHKIKSYKLRKLRDHECGLWHCEKGFRQVTLPPLEADGKIAKWFSWWKRL
;
A
#
# COMPACT_ATOMS: atom_id res chain seq x y z
N GLN A 1 -0.47 7.19 26.38
CA GLN A 1 -1.89 7.20 25.96
C GLN A 1 -2.65 8.47 26.40
N LYS A 2 -2.10 9.32 27.24
CA LYS A 2 -2.59 10.66 27.52
C LYS A 2 -2.50 11.48 26.23
N PHE A 3 -3.55 12.12 25.78
CA PHE A 3 -3.61 13.01 24.61
C PHE A 3 -3.87 12.37 23.25
N GLN A 4 -4.59 11.26 23.16
CA GLN A 4 -4.94 10.68 21.85
C GLN A 4 -5.88 11.58 21.05
N THR A 5 -6.82 12.22 21.72
CA THR A 5 -7.79 13.13 21.09
C THR A 5 -7.09 14.37 20.55
N GLU A 6 -6.22 14.99 21.34
CA GLU A 6 -5.46 16.17 20.94
C GLU A 6 -4.55 15.89 19.77
N ARG A 7 -3.84 14.74 19.76
CA ARG A 7 -3.01 14.31 18.62
C ARG A 7 -3.86 14.15 17.35
N ARG A 8 -5.06 13.58 17.47
CA ARG A 8 -5.94 13.44 16.33
C ARG A 8 -6.34 14.81 15.77
N TYR A 9 -6.71 15.77 16.62
CA TYR A 9 -7.04 17.13 16.18
C TYR A 9 -5.85 17.80 15.50
N VAL A 10 -4.68 17.78 16.13
CA VAL A 10 -3.47 18.41 15.58
C VAL A 10 -3.11 17.78 14.23
N ASN A 11 -3.05 16.46 14.13
CA ASN A 11 -2.70 15.78 12.89
C ASN A 11 -3.74 16.03 11.78
N THR A 12 -5.04 16.03 12.13
CA THR A 12 -6.11 16.37 11.18
C THR A 12 -5.95 17.81 10.69
N PHE A 13 -5.69 18.76 11.59
CA PHE A 13 -5.49 20.15 11.23
C PHE A 13 -4.27 20.36 10.32
N LEU A 14 -3.12 19.78 10.64
CA LEU A 14 -1.93 19.84 9.81
C LEU A 14 -2.17 19.23 8.42
N LYS A 15 -2.89 18.12 8.36
CA LYS A 15 -3.29 17.49 7.09
C LYS A 15 -4.20 18.40 6.27
N LEU A 16 -5.17 19.05 6.87
CA LEU A 16 -6.05 20.00 6.18
C LEU A 16 -5.28 21.22 5.68
N LEU A 17 -4.29 21.71 6.42
CA LEU A 17 -3.38 22.75 5.95
C LEU A 17 -2.59 22.29 4.73
N PHE A 18 -2.09 21.05 4.73
CA PHE A 18 -1.42 20.45 3.58
C PHE A 18 -2.34 20.42 2.35
N TYR A 19 -3.58 19.94 2.50
CA TYR A 19 -4.54 19.93 1.39
C TYR A 19 -4.83 21.34 0.88
N ASN A 20 -5.08 22.29 1.77
CA ASN A 20 -5.31 23.68 1.39
C ASN A 20 -4.11 24.24 0.61
N HIS A 21 -2.88 24.00 1.08
CA HIS A 21 -1.68 24.44 0.38
C HIS A 21 -1.53 23.76 -1.00
N ALA A 22 -1.81 22.46 -1.09
CA ALA A 22 -1.77 21.74 -2.36
C ALA A 22 -2.83 22.27 -3.35
N LEU A 23 -4.08 22.47 -2.88
CA LEU A 23 -5.17 22.93 -3.73
C LEU A 23 -4.97 24.37 -4.22
N ARG A 24 -4.35 25.25 -3.42
CA ARG A 24 -3.98 26.62 -3.86
C ARG A 24 -3.03 26.63 -5.07
N ARG A 25 -2.35 25.54 -5.36
CA ARG A 25 -1.54 25.44 -6.58
C ARG A 25 -2.37 25.48 -7.87
N PHE A 26 -3.68 25.19 -7.79
CA PHE A 26 -4.56 25.34 -8.94
C PHE A 26 -4.77 26.80 -9.36
N ASP A 27 -4.47 27.78 -8.51
CA ASP A 27 -4.47 29.19 -8.84
C ASP A 27 -3.33 29.55 -9.82
N LYS A 28 -2.31 28.69 -9.92
CA LYS A 28 -1.20 28.82 -10.85
C LYS A 28 -1.52 28.16 -12.21
N SER A 29 -0.90 28.66 -13.28
CA SER A 29 -0.95 27.99 -14.58
C SER A 29 -0.30 26.60 -14.54
N LYS A 30 -0.64 25.73 -15.49
CA LYS A 30 -0.06 24.39 -15.59
C LYS A 30 1.47 24.42 -15.77
N ALA A 31 1.99 25.41 -16.50
CA ALA A 31 3.42 25.57 -16.74
C ALA A 31 4.17 25.95 -15.45
N GLU A 32 3.61 26.85 -14.65
CA GLU A 32 4.19 27.24 -13.35
C GLU A 32 4.17 26.06 -12.37
N ARG A 33 3.06 25.29 -12.30
CA ARG A 33 2.97 24.09 -11.45
C ARG A 33 3.98 23.01 -11.81
N ALA A 34 4.31 22.86 -13.09
CA ALA A 34 5.30 21.87 -13.54
C ALA A 34 6.71 22.14 -13.00
N ASN A 35 7.00 23.38 -12.60
CA ASN A 35 8.27 23.78 -11.99
C ASN A 35 8.24 23.74 -10.46
N ASP A 36 7.08 23.52 -9.85
CA ASP A 36 6.95 23.41 -8.38
C ASP A 36 7.53 22.08 -7.87
N ASN A 37 8.09 22.11 -6.68
CA ASN A 37 8.53 20.89 -6.02
C ASN A 37 7.35 19.98 -5.67
N LEU A 38 7.57 18.66 -5.72
CA LEU A 38 6.60 17.69 -5.25
C LEU A 38 6.34 17.86 -3.74
N LEU A 39 5.07 18.01 -3.38
CA LEU A 39 4.66 18.00 -1.98
C LEU A 39 4.33 16.57 -1.53
N ILE A 40 4.89 16.14 -0.42
CA ILE A 40 4.65 14.80 0.13
C ILE A 40 4.18 14.91 1.57
N LEU A 41 3.00 14.37 1.85
CA LEU A 41 2.52 14.14 3.21
C LEU A 41 2.87 12.72 3.64
N TRP A 42 3.71 12.57 4.66
CA TRP A 42 3.98 11.30 5.31
C TRP A 42 3.03 11.13 6.49
N ALA A 43 2.13 10.17 6.37
CA ALA A 43 1.09 9.88 7.35
C ALA A 43 1.36 8.52 8.00
N ASP A 44 2.09 8.52 9.11
CA ASP A 44 2.26 7.32 9.93
C ASP A 44 1.04 7.11 10.82
N GLU A 45 0.65 5.84 11.04
CA GLU A 45 -0.60 5.49 11.75
C GLU A 45 -1.83 6.23 11.16
N ALA A 46 -1.90 6.30 9.83
CA ALA A 46 -2.87 7.09 9.08
C ALA A 46 -4.32 6.85 9.51
N GLN A 47 -4.67 5.62 9.90
CA GLN A 47 -6.01 5.25 10.39
C GLN A 47 -6.48 6.09 11.59
N ARG A 48 -5.56 6.74 12.32
CA ARG A 48 -5.90 7.52 13.50
C ARG A 48 -6.47 8.92 13.19
N PHE A 49 -6.18 9.45 12.00
CA PHE A 49 -6.58 10.81 11.62
C PHE A 49 -7.09 10.96 10.18
N MET A 50 -7.26 9.85 9.45
CA MET A 50 -7.95 9.88 8.16
C MET A 50 -9.41 10.26 8.33
N THR A 51 -9.92 11.04 7.37
CA THR A 51 -11.28 11.59 7.39
C THR A 51 -12.00 11.34 6.07
N ALA A 52 -13.31 11.20 6.12
CA ALA A 52 -14.16 10.92 4.96
C ALA A 52 -15.45 11.73 5.00
N SER A 53 -15.33 13.04 5.26
CA SER A 53 -16.47 13.96 5.12
C SER A 53 -16.86 14.08 3.65
N GLU A 54 -18.13 14.14 3.35
CA GLU A 54 -18.64 14.43 2.01
C GLU A 54 -18.60 15.93 1.73
N ASP A 55 -18.80 16.71 2.78
CA ASP A 55 -18.75 18.16 2.73
C ASP A 55 -17.38 18.67 3.20
N GLY A 56 -16.70 19.40 2.33
CA GLY A 56 -15.42 20.03 2.67
C GLY A 56 -14.17 19.18 2.38
N MET A 57 -13.04 19.62 2.93
CA MET A 57 -11.76 18.96 2.74
C MET A 57 -11.65 17.72 3.61
N SER A 58 -11.44 16.59 2.96
CA SER A 58 -11.19 15.29 3.61
C SER A 58 -10.25 14.45 2.74
N ASP A 59 -9.71 13.38 3.30
CA ASP A 59 -8.89 12.45 2.50
C ASP A 59 -9.69 11.86 1.34
N TYR A 60 -10.98 11.58 1.58
CA TYR A 60 -11.87 11.05 0.57
C TYR A 60 -12.03 11.98 -0.64
N ASN A 61 -12.11 13.30 -0.44
CA ASN A 61 -12.34 14.29 -1.48
C ASN A 61 -11.04 14.88 -2.08
N CYS A 62 -9.91 14.75 -1.39
CA CYS A 62 -8.68 15.46 -1.79
C CYS A 62 -7.62 14.56 -2.42
N VAL A 63 -7.54 13.27 -2.04
CA VAL A 63 -6.41 12.40 -2.44
C VAL A 63 -6.31 12.19 -3.96
N ASP A 64 -7.41 12.16 -4.68
CA ASP A 64 -7.43 12.05 -6.14
C ASP A 64 -7.06 13.37 -6.83
N VAL A 65 -7.52 14.49 -6.26
CA VAL A 65 -7.38 15.83 -6.84
C VAL A 65 -5.96 16.37 -6.67
N ILE A 66 -5.33 16.21 -5.49
CA ILE A 66 -4.02 16.80 -5.18
C ILE A 66 -2.89 16.29 -6.07
N ARG A 67 -3.07 15.13 -6.72
CA ARG A 67 -2.10 14.59 -7.68
C ARG A 67 -1.85 15.57 -8.82
N GLU A 68 -2.88 16.21 -9.35
CA GLU A 68 -2.76 17.20 -10.43
C GLU A 68 -2.11 18.50 -9.94
N ALA A 69 -2.17 18.76 -8.65
CA ALA A 69 -1.47 19.86 -8.01
C ALA A 69 0.00 19.55 -7.68
N GLY A 70 0.54 18.39 -8.07
CA GLY A 70 1.90 17.98 -7.75
C GLY A 70 2.07 17.63 -6.27
N ALA A 71 1.04 17.06 -5.64
CA ALA A 71 1.09 16.62 -4.25
C ALA A 71 0.70 15.13 -4.14
N THR A 72 1.25 14.44 -3.14
CA THR A 72 0.98 13.03 -2.88
C THR A 72 0.97 12.71 -1.39
N ILE A 73 0.40 11.57 -1.04
CA ILE A 73 0.39 11.05 0.33
C ILE A 73 1.09 9.69 0.35
N VAL A 74 1.93 9.51 1.35
CA VAL A 74 2.46 8.21 1.76
C VAL A 74 1.83 7.85 3.09
N ALA A 75 0.89 6.91 3.07
CA ALA A 75 0.14 6.51 4.26
C ALA A 75 0.62 5.14 4.76
N ALA A 76 1.06 5.08 6.01
CA ALA A 76 1.32 3.84 6.71
C ALA A 76 0.14 3.52 7.63
N ALA A 77 -0.33 2.28 7.56
CA ALA A 77 -1.42 1.77 8.38
C ALA A 77 -1.15 0.30 8.73
N GLN A 78 -1.71 -0.18 9.83
CA GLN A 78 -1.52 -1.57 10.26
C GLN A 78 -2.15 -2.57 9.28
N SER A 79 -3.29 -2.19 8.69
CA SER A 79 -3.99 -2.95 7.64
C SER A 79 -4.96 -2.03 6.90
N THR A 80 -5.43 -2.45 5.72
CA THR A 80 -6.52 -1.72 5.04
C THR A 80 -7.83 -1.77 5.84
N THR A 81 -8.05 -2.83 6.61
CA THR A 81 -9.22 -2.97 7.48
C THR A 81 -9.22 -1.97 8.64
N SER A 82 -8.05 -1.50 9.08
CA SER A 82 -7.93 -0.48 10.13
C SER A 82 -8.45 0.91 9.69
N LEU A 83 -8.66 1.12 8.40
CA LEU A 83 -9.28 2.33 7.85
C LEU A 83 -10.81 2.29 7.88
N ILE A 84 -11.42 1.12 8.07
CA ILE A 84 -12.88 0.99 8.06
C ILE A 84 -13.56 1.72 9.22
N PRO A 85 -13.08 1.60 10.48
CA PRO A 85 -13.75 2.29 11.60
C PRO A 85 -13.83 3.81 11.45
N PRO A 86 -12.78 4.53 11.01
CA PRO A 86 -12.86 5.99 10.85
C PRO A 86 -13.54 6.45 9.57
N LEU A 87 -13.56 5.65 8.50
CA LEU A 87 -14.04 6.08 7.17
C LEU A 87 -15.35 5.44 6.73
N GLY A 88 -15.69 4.29 7.30
CA GLY A 88 -16.71 3.40 6.75
C GLY A 88 -16.17 2.51 5.61
N ASN A 89 -16.94 1.44 5.31
CA ASN A 89 -16.48 0.40 4.39
C ASN A 89 -16.27 0.92 2.95
N ASP A 90 -17.23 1.67 2.43
CA ASP A 90 -17.18 2.10 1.02
C ASP A 90 -16.17 3.21 0.79
N LYS A 91 -16.11 4.20 1.67
CA LYS A 91 -15.12 5.29 1.56
C LYS A 91 -13.70 4.82 1.78
N SER A 92 -13.49 3.83 2.65
CA SER A 92 -12.17 3.21 2.82
C SER A 92 -11.71 2.47 1.55
N LYS A 93 -12.63 1.80 0.83
CA LYS A 93 -12.32 1.18 -0.47
C LYS A 93 -11.94 2.21 -1.51
N VAL A 94 -12.71 3.30 -1.64
CA VAL A 94 -12.40 4.37 -2.61
C VAL A 94 -11.04 5.00 -2.31
N LEU A 95 -10.77 5.33 -1.04
CA LEU A 95 -9.47 5.86 -0.64
C LEU A 95 -8.33 4.90 -1.00
N THR A 96 -8.49 3.62 -0.69
CA THR A 96 -7.45 2.62 -1.00
C THR A 96 -7.27 2.37 -2.49
N LEU A 97 -8.28 2.60 -3.33
CA LEU A 97 -8.15 2.57 -4.80
C LEU A 97 -7.33 3.75 -5.32
N ASN A 98 -7.45 4.91 -4.70
CA ASN A 98 -6.66 6.09 -5.06
C ASN A 98 -5.19 5.96 -4.65
N LEU A 99 -4.88 5.18 -3.62
CA LEU A 99 -3.51 4.80 -3.21
C LEU A 99 -3.00 3.65 -4.08
N ARG A 100 -2.60 3.97 -5.31
CA ARG A 100 -2.30 3.00 -6.38
C ARG A 100 -1.06 2.15 -6.13
N ASN A 101 -0.06 2.68 -5.43
CA ASN A 101 1.17 1.96 -5.09
C ASN A 101 1.06 1.44 -3.65
N ARG A 102 1.44 0.19 -3.42
CA ARG A 102 1.32 -0.42 -2.10
C ARG A 102 2.55 -1.22 -1.74
N MET A 103 2.96 -1.06 -0.50
CA MET A 103 3.98 -1.89 0.15
C MET A 103 3.28 -2.72 1.22
N ILE A 104 3.29 -4.04 1.06
CA ILE A 104 2.62 -4.98 1.95
C ILE A 104 3.69 -5.74 2.71
N PHE A 105 3.86 -5.39 3.98
CA PHE A 105 4.77 -6.05 4.90
C PHE A 105 4.12 -7.29 5.53
N ARG A 106 4.87 -8.01 6.37
CA ARG A 106 4.37 -9.16 7.10
C ARG A 106 3.11 -8.79 7.90
N SER A 107 2.04 -9.54 7.69
CA SER A 107 0.80 -9.41 8.45
C SER A 107 0.60 -10.60 9.37
N ALA A 108 0.22 -10.33 10.60
CA ALA A 108 -0.23 -11.36 11.53
C ALA A 108 -1.68 -11.79 11.26
N ASP A 109 -2.47 -10.90 10.67
CA ASP A 109 -3.89 -11.14 10.36
C ASP A 109 -4.04 -11.97 9.07
N GLU A 110 -4.74 -13.09 9.18
CA GLU A 110 -5.00 -13.99 8.05
C GLU A 110 -5.98 -13.39 7.04
N ALA A 111 -7.04 -12.75 7.51
CA ALA A 111 -8.04 -12.14 6.64
C ALA A 111 -7.41 -11.04 5.77
N TYR A 112 -6.56 -10.21 6.38
CA TYR A 112 -5.81 -9.21 5.64
C TYR A 112 -4.81 -9.84 4.64
N ALA A 113 -4.11 -10.92 5.04
CA ALA A 113 -3.17 -11.59 4.14
C ALA A 113 -3.87 -12.21 2.91
N VAL A 114 -5.08 -12.73 3.07
CA VAL A 114 -5.92 -13.22 1.96
C VAL A 114 -6.33 -12.06 1.07
N GLN A 115 -6.87 -10.99 1.63
CA GLN A 115 -7.27 -9.79 0.88
C GLN A 115 -6.08 -9.17 0.11
N ALA A 116 -4.90 -9.14 0.73
CA ALA A 116 -3.69 -8.66 0.09
C ALA A 116 -3.24 -9.57 -1.06
N ALA A 117 -3.33 -10.89 -0.91
CA ALA A 117 -3.01 -11.85 -1.97
C ALA A 117 -3.98 -11.71 -3.17
N ASP A 118 -5.27 -11.51 -2.91
CA ASP A 118 -6.28 -11.23 -3.94
C ASP A 118 -5.99 -9.91 -4.67
N PHE A 119 -5.65 -8.85 -3.93
CA PHE A 119 -5.28 -7.56 -4.51
C PHE A 119 -4.06 -7.65 -5.43
N LEU A 120 -3.04 -8.43 -5.04
CA LEU A 120 -1.82 -8.63 -5.83
C LEU A 120 -2.09 -9.44 -7.11
N GLY A 121 -3.23 -10.09 -7.18
CA GLY A 121 -3.74 -10.78 -8.35
C GLY A 121 -3.20 -12.21 -8.51
N LYS A 122 -3.71 -12.85 -9.55
CA LYS A 122 -3.42 -14.24 -9.89
C LYS A 122 -2.54 -14.34 -11.13
N LYS A 123 -1.98 -15.51 -11.35
CA LYS A 123 -1.25 -15.92 -12.55
C LYS A 123 -1.72 -17.31 -12.98
N LEU A 124 -1.70 -17.57 -14.27
CA LEU A 124 -1.92 -18.90 -14.81
C LEU A 124 -0.69 -19.78 -14.56
N VAL A 125 -0.92 -20.97 -14.05
CA VAL A 125 0.12 -21.96 -13.78
C VAL A 125 -0.33 -23.29 -14.40
N MET A 126 0.53 -23.87 -15.25
CA MET A 126 0.32 -25.22 -15.77
C MET A 126 0.65 -26.23 -14.69
N LYS A 127 -0.36 -27.00 -14.26
CA LYS A 127 -0.17 -28.12 -13.33
C LYS A 127 -0.10 -29.42 -14.12
N ARG A 128 0.93 -30.18 -13.83
CA ARG A 128 1.09 -31.53 -14.34
C ARG A 128 0.60 -32.51 -13.29
N SER A 129 -0.42 -33.27 -13.63
CA SER A 129 -0.85 -34.43 -12.83
C SER A 129 -0.46 -35.71 -13.55
N CYS A 130 0.13 -36.65 -12.81
CA CYS A 130 0.47 -37.98 -13.32
C CYS A 130 -0.43 -39.00 -12.66
N GLY A 131 -1.22 -39.69 -13.45
CA GLY A 131 -2.02 -40.85 -13.05
C GLY A 131 -1.46 -42.12 -13.65
N SER A 132 -1.59 -43.25 -12.96
CA SER A 132 -1.33 -44.58 -13.51
C SER A 132 -2.66 -45.36 -13.52
N SER A 133 -3.07 -45.76 -14.68
CA SER A 133 -4.25 -46.64 -14.86
C SER A 133 -3.87 -47.81 -15.75
N ALA A 134 -4.11 -49.03 -15.27
CA ALA A 134 -3.81 -50.28 -15.99
C ALA A 134 -2.40 -50.39 -16.58
N GLY A 135 -1.36 -49.96 -15.81
CA GLY A 135 0.03 -50.02 -16.21
C GLY A 135 0.47 -48.93 -17.21
N ARG A 136 -0.42 -48.06 -17.63
CA ARG A 136 -0.10 -46.91 -18.50
C ARG A 136 0.00 -45.62 -17.70
N ARG A 137 1.07 -44.87 -17.92
CA ARG A 137 1.29 -43.55 -17.32
C ARG A 137 0.51 -42.49 -18.13
N ASN A 138 -0.51 -41.90 -17.53
CA ASN A 138 -1.21 -40.77 -18.11
C ASN A 138 -0.69 -39.48 -17.50
N VAL A 139 -0.35 -38.51 -18.35
CA VAL A 139 0.09 -37.19 -17.94
C VAL A 139 -0.95 -36.19 -18.42
N ASN A 140 -1.60 -35.54 -17.46
CA ASN A 140 -2.57 -34.49 -17.75
C ASN A 140 -1.95 -33.12 -17.37
N TYR A 141 -2.14 -32.15 -18.25
CA TYR A 141 -1.81 -30.75 -18.00
C TYR A 141 -3.09 -29.96 -17.83
N SER A 142 -3.23 -29.27 -16.72
CA SER A 142 -4.36 -28.38 -16.46
C SER A 142 -3.85 -26.96 -16.15
N GLU A 143 -4.45 -25.96 -16.78
CA GLU A 143 -4.25 -24.58 -16.38
C GLU A 143 -5.05 -24.29 -15.11
N THR A 144 -4.39 -23.69 -14.13
CA THR A 144 -5.01 -23.29 -12.86
C THR A 144 -4.58 -21.89 -12.53
N GLU A 145 -5.52 -21.05 -12.12
CA GLU A 145 -5.19 -19.76 -11.55
C GLU A 145 -4.64 -19.89 -10.13
N GLU A 146 -3.47 -19.37 -9.90
CA GLU A 146 -2.88 -19.26 -8.55
C GLU A 146 -2.53 -17.81 -8.23
N HIS A 147 -2.67 -17.41 -6.97
CA HIS A 147 -2.20 -16.08 -6.53
C HIS A 147 -0.73 -15.91 -6.86
N LYS A 148 -0.34 -14.71 -7.32
CA LYS A 148 1.07 -14.34 -7.56
C LYS A 148 1.92 -14.56 -6.32
N ILE A 149 1.35 -14.27 -5.15
CA ILE A 149 1.89 -14.63 -3.84
C ILE A 149 0.77 -15.23 -3.00
N LYS A 150 1.01 -16.40 -2.40
CA LYS A 150 0.02 -17.06 -1.53
C LYS A 150 -0.05 -16.34 -0.17
N SER A 151 -1.23 -16.24 0.42
CA SER A 151 -1.48 -15.55 1.70
C SER A 151 -0.53 -16.00 2.81
N TYR A 152 -0.27 -17.31 2.93
CA TYR A 152 0.66 -17.83 3.94
C TYR A 152 2.10 -17.31 3.76
N LYS A 153 2.54 -16.99 2.53
CA LYS A 153 3.87 -16.39 2.28
C LYS A 153 3.91 -14.95 2.77
N LEU A 154 2.83 -14.17 2.59
CA LEU A 154 2.73 -12.82 3.14
C LEU A 154 2.82 -12.81 4.67
N ARG A 155 2.29 -13.83 5.33
CA ARG A 155 2.40 -14.01 6.79
C ARG A 155 3.80 -14.43 7.26
N LYS A 156 4.60 -14.99 6.37
CA LYS A 156 5.97 -15.50 6.65
C LYS A 156 7.06 -14.61 6.04
N LEU A 157 6.73 -13.42 5.56
CA LEU A 157 7.74 -12.47 5.11
C LEU A 157 8.74 -12.20 6.25
N ARG A 158 10.01 -12.12 5.89
CA ARG A 158 11.07 -11.79 6.84
C ARG A 158 11.01 -10.30 7.18
N ASP A 159 11.74 -9.91 8.21
CA ASP A 159 11.93 -8.50 8.49
C ASP A 159 12.59 -7.82 7.31
N HIS A 160 12.10 -6.62 6.97
CA HIS A 160 12.51 -5.83 5.80
C HIS A 160 12.08 -6.40 4.44
N GLU A 161 11.36 -7.51 4.38
CA GLU A 161 10.74 -7.99 3.14
C GLU A 161 9.33 -7.44 2.99
N CYS A 162 8.96 -7.07 1.77
CA CYS A 162 7.60 -6.67 1.44
C CYS A 162 7.18 -7.10 0.04
N GLY A 163 5.89 -7.24 -0.16
CA GLY A 163 5.28 -7.27 -1.48
C GLY A 163 5.06 -5.84 -1.97
N LEU A 164 5.77 -5.43 -3.00
CA LEU A 164 5.60 -4.14 -3.64
C LEU A 164 4.66 -4.28 -4.83
N TRP A 165 3.57 -3.55 -4.82
CA TRP A 165 2.71 -3.34 -5.97
C TRP A 165 2.92 -1.95 -6.53
N HIS A 166 3.33 -1.85 -7.79
CA HIS A 166 3.41 -0.61 -8.54
C HIS A 166 2.34 -0.62 -9.62
N CYS A 167 1.57 0.46 -9.75
CA CYS A 167 0.42 0.54 -10.65
C CYS A 167 0.75 0.25 -12.12
N GLU A 168 1.98 0.58 -12.58
CA GLU A 168 2.43 0.35 -13.95
C GLU A 168 3.30 -0.91 -14.09
N LYS A 169 4.12 -1.22 -13.09
CA LYS A 169 5.13 -2.29 -13.14
C LYS A 169 4.66 -3.60 -12.52
N GLY A 170 3.48 -3.59 -11.90
CA GLY A 170 2.88 -4.75 -11.25
C GLY A 170 3.58 -5.15 -9.94
N PHE A 171 3.48 -6.44 -9.62
CA PHE A 171 3.95 -6.99 -8.35
C PHE A 171 5.42 -7.40 -8.40
N ARG A 172 6.16 -7.05 -7.33
CA ARG A 172 7.50 -7.58 -7.02
C ARG A 172 7.62 -7.85 -5.52
N GLN A 173 8.32 -8.92 -5.15
CA GLN A 173 8.79 -9.09 -3.78
C GLN A 173 10.16 -8.42 -3.66
N VAL A 174 10.32 -7.56 -2.68
CA VAL A 174 11.55 -6.77 -2.49
C VAL A 174 11.99 -6.83 -1.03
N THR A 175 13.28 -6.66 -0.83
CA THR A 175 13.87 -6.48 0.50
C THR A 175 14.33 -5.03 0.61
N LEU A 176 13.86 -4.34 1.66
CA LEU A 176 14.22 -2.96 1.94
C LEU A 176 15.35 -2.95 2.98
N PRO A 177 16.55 -2.47 2.64
CA PRO A 177 17.60 -2.39 3.63
C PRO A 177 17.25 -1.33 4.68
N PRO A 178 17.47 -1.61 5.98
CA PRO A 178 17.37 -0.59 7.00
C PRO A 178 18.48 0.43 6.82
N LEU A 179 18.18 1.69 7.07
CA LEU A 179 19.13 2.80 7.02
C LEU A 179 19.60 3.17 8.43
N GLU A 180 20.87 3.54 8.56
CA GLU A 180 21.40 4.20 9.74
C GLU A 180 21.05 5.71 9.71
N ALA A 181 21.29 6.42 10.80
CA ALA A 181 20.94 7.84 10.91
C ALA A 181 21.67 8.74 9.87
N ASP A 182 22.81 8.29 9.34
CA ASP A 182 23.56 8.96 8.28
C ASP A 182 23.05 8.62 6.86
N GLY A 183 21.95 7.88 6.75
CA GLY A 183 21.34 7.49 5.48
C GLY A 183 22.02 6.30 4.78
N LYS A 184 23.08 5.73 5.37
CA LYS A 184 23.73 4.53 4.81
C LYS A 184 22.98 3.26 5.20
N ILE A 185 23.14 2.22 4.39
CA ILE A 185 22.61 0.89 4.72
C ILE A 185 23.27 0.39 5.99
N ALA A 186 22.47 -0.07 6.94
CA ALA A 186 22.95 -0.58 8.22
C ALA A 186 24.00 -1.68 8.02
N LYS A 187 25.15 -1.56 8.69
CA LYS A 187 26.31 -2.45 8.51
C LYS A 187 26.01 -3.93 8.79
N TRP A 188 25.06 -4.21 9.69
CA TRP A 188 24.63 -5.56 10.00
C TRP A 188 23.75 -6.19 8.92
N PHE A 189 23.27 -5.41 7.96
CA PHE A 189 22.41 -5.86 6.88
C PHE A 189 23.24 -6.40 5.72
N SER A 190 23.18 -7.70 5.49
CA SER A 190 23.91 -8.39 4.39
C SER A 190 22.93 -8.83 3.33
N TRP A 191 22.99 -8.26 2.16
CA TRP A 191 22.16 -8.62 1.01
C TRP A 191 22.32 -10.09 0.59
N TRP A 192 23.56 -10.56 0.53
CA TRP A 192 23.91 -11.91 0.07
C TRP A 192 23.50 -13.04 1.02
N LYS A 193 23.15 -12.76 2.26
CA LYS A 193 22.63 -13.76 3.19
C LYS A 193 21.14 -13.99 3.04
N ARG A 194 20.45 -13.27 2.11
CA ARG A 194 18.99 -13.25 1.97
C ARG A 194 18.50 -13.63 0.57
N LEU A 195 19.44 -13.91 -0.36
CA LEU A 195 19.20 -14.54 -1.65
C LEU A 195 19.24 -16.05 -1.48
#